data_9b03e30c3e5be83fcac7a2d56709a98e
#
_entry.id   9b03e30c3e5be83fcac7a2d56709a98e
#
_cell.length_a   1.000
_cell.length_b   1.000
_cell.length_c   1.000
_cell.angle_alpha   90.00
_cell.angle_beta   90.00
_cell.angle_gamma   90.00
#
_symmetry.space_group_name_H-M   'P 1'
#
loop_
_entity.id
_entity.type
_entity.pdbx_description
1 polymer ?
#
loop_
_entity_poly.entity_id
_entity_poly.type
_entity_poly.pdbx_seq_one_letter_code
_entity_poly.pdbx_strand_id
1 'polypeptide(L)'
;MIEKLRAYRGTALRDDLVAAFIVAILLIPQSLAYALLAGLPPQVGVYASLLPMAVYAALGSSSVNSVGPVAVVALLTAQAIAPVLADGTPATAAALVLAAEAGLLLGAAALFRLDALAALLSTPVLHGFSTGAALAISLSQLPALLGSPARGFTAPDVIGSWWRAGVAGHALTAAFGLGALALLMLARRHARGLLARWLAPATASVLSRCAPLAVVALGIGAAWALTADARGVALVGALPPFALHLALPPLDAALWWRLLPSAVPLALVTFVSSLAVSEGLALRRREQVDARRELTGLAAADLVAACSSGMPIGGSFSRGALNAEAGARTRASGAWAALLMALAMLLLTAPLAWLPRAVLAASIIIAVMGVVEWRAFAEAWRYSRGECALMAVVGLLTLMVSSEAALAAGVALSIGLLLQRSANPHVARIGRVGETEHYRNVDRYDAQSTPGVLALRIDESLLFTNARRLASVVAQHLATLPDTRRVVLLMSPVNAIDYSALEALRALHEVLAERDIRLDLSEVKGPVLD
;
A
#
# COMPACT_ATOMS: atom_id res chain seq x y z
N MET A 1 24.51 19.34 -13.07
CA MET A 1 23.66 18.58 -14.00
C MET A 1 24.45 17.97 -15.14
N ILE A 2 25.29 18.74 -15.83
CA ILE A 2 26.11 18.27 -16.98
C ILE A 2 27.17 17.23 -16.57
N GLU A 3 27.80 17.34 -15.40
CA GLU A 3 28.76 16.35 -14.88
C GLU A 3 28.09 15.01 -14.52
N LYS A 4 26.87 15.04 -13.95
CA LYS A 4 26.09 13.82 -13.68
C LYS A 4 25.66 13.14 -14.98
N LEU A 5 25.36 13.89 -16.04
CA LEU A 5 25.06 13.37 -17.38
C LEU A 5 26.31 12.76 -18.06
N ARG A 6 27.50 13.34 -17.82
CA ARG A 6 28.78 12.77 -18.31
C ARG A 6 29.16 11.49 -17.55
N ALA A 7 28.86 11.41 -16.26
CA ALA A 7 29.07 10.21 -15.44
C ALA A 7 28.05 9.09 -15.78
N TYR A 8 26.88 9.43 -16.37
CA TYR A 8 25.85 8.48 -16.82
C TYR A 8 26.21 7.90 -18.20
N ARG A 9 27.39 7.33 -18.32
CA ARG A 9 27.89 6.65 -19.53
C ARG A 9 28.52 5.31 -19.15
N GLY A 10 28.63 4.41 -20.11
CA GLY A 10 29.26 3.11 -19.91
C GLY A 10 28.36 2.11 -19.18
N THR A 11 28.83 1.51 -18.11
CA THR A 11 28.16 0.40 -17.42
C THR A 11 26.80 0.78 -16.83
N ALA A 12 26.64 1.99 -16.29
CA ALA A 12 25.37 2.41 -15.68
C ALA A 12 24.24 2.55 -16.71
N LEU A 13 24.54 3.13 -17.88
CA LEU A 13 23.57 3.22 -18.98
C LEU A 13 23.17 1.84 -19.49
N ARG A 14 24.16 0.94 -19.66
CA ARG A 14 23.91 -0.43 -20.12
C ARG A 14 23.03 -1.18 -19.13
N ASP A 15 23.34 -1.11 -17.85
CA ASP A 15 22.62 -1.81 -16.80
C ASP A 15 21.18 -1.27 -16.67
N ASP A 16 20.99 0.05 -16.75
CA ASP A 16 19.67 0.68 -16.73
C ASP A 16 18.84 0.34 -17.98
N LEU A 17 19.46 0.26 -19.18
CA LEU A 17 18.76 -0.15 -20.40
C LEU A 17 18.33 -1.61 -20.36
N VAL A 18 19.17 -2.51 -19.85
CA VAL A 18 18.80 -3.93 -19.67
C VAL A 18 17.65 -4.08 -18.70
N ALA A 19 17.72 -3.39 -17.55
CA ALA A 19 16.66 -3.39 -16.56
C ALA A 19 15.37 -2.79 -17.13
N ALA A 20 15.45 -1.67 -17.83
CA ALA A 20 14.32 -1.03 -18.50
C ALA A 20 13.64 -1.93 -19.51
N PHE A 21 14.41 -2.66 -20.31
CA PHE A 21 13.87 -3.61 -21.30
C PHE A 21 13.06 -4.72 -20.62
N ILE A 22 13.57 -5.29 -19.52
CA ILE A 22 12.91 -6.33 -18.76
C ILE A 22 11.63 -5.80 -18.10
N VAL A 23 11.68 -4.58 -17.54
CA VAL A 23 10.50 -3.93 -16.94
C VAL A 23 9.45 -3.60 -18.00
N ALA A 24 9.84 -3.06 -19.15
CA ALA A 24 8.92 -2.72 -20.25
C ALA A 24 8.16 -3.95 -20.77
N ILE A 25 8.84 -5.08 -20.92
CA ILE A 25 8.23 -6.36 -21.32
C ILE A 25 7.07 -6.75 -20.38
N LEU A 26 7.26 -6.60 -19.06
CA LEU A 26 6.24 -6.96 -18.07
C LEU A 26 5.14 -5.89 -18.00
N LEU A 27 5.51 -4.64 -18.20
CA LEU A 27 4.63 -3.49 -18.07
C LEU A 27 3.53 -3.47 -19.14
N ILE A 28 3.81 -3.90 -20.36
CA ILE A 28 2.86 -3.89 -21.49
C ILE A 28 1.56 -4.64 -21.13
N PRO A 29 1.57 -5.95 -20.85
CA PRO A 29 0.35 -6.66 -20.53
C PRO A 29 -0.27 -6.18 -19.19
N GLN A 30 0.54 -5.78 -18.23
CA GLN A 30 0.03 -5.29 -16.94
C GLN A 30 -0.72 -3.97 -17.05
N SER A 31 -0.22 -3.01 -17.83
CA SER A 31 -0.88 -1.72 -18.00
C SER A 31 -2.23 -1.85 -18.71
N LEU A 32 -2.31 -2.68 -19.76
CA LEU A 32 -3.57 -3.01 -20.43
C LEU A 32 -4.57 -3.68 -19.46
N ALA A 33 -4.07 -4.63 -18.69
CA ALA A 33 -4.86 -5.40 -17.73
C ALA A 33 -5.43 -4.51 -16.61
N TYR A 34 -4.62 -3.60 -16.05
CA TYR A 34 -5.05 -2.72 -14.97
C TYR A 34 -6.01 -1.62 -15.45
N ALA A 35 -5.87 -1.13 -16.69
CA ALA A 35 -6.89 -0.26 -17.27
C ALA A 35 -8.25 -0.97 -17.40
N LEU A 36 -8.26 -2.21 -17.87
CA LEU A 36 -9.48 -3.02 -17.94
C LEU A 36 -10.07 -3.32 -16.55
N LEU A 37 -9.21 -3.57 -15.54
CA LEU A 37 -9.63 -3.72 -14.15
C LEU A 37 -10.30 -2.44 -13.63
N ALA A 38 -9.76 -1.27 -14.00
CA ALA A 38 -10.33 0.03 -13.67
C ALA A 38 -11.62 0.36 -14.44
N GLY A 39 -12.08 -0.51 -15.35
CA GLY A 39 -13.23 -0.25 -16.21
C GLY A 39 -12.95 0.74 -17.35
N LEU A 40 -11.67 0.94 -17.67
CA LEU A 40 -11.20 1.90 -18.67
C LEU A 40 -10.78 1.19 -19.96
N PRO A 41 -10.75 1.90 -21.09
CA PRO A 41 -10.15 1.40 -22.31
C PRO A 41 -8.68 1.01 -22.08
N PRO A 42 -8.18 -0.11 -22.66
CA PRO A 42 -6.86 -0.65 -22.35
C PRO A 42 -5.70 0.34 -22.64
N GLN A 43 -5.84 1.21 -23.65
CA GLN A 43 -4.83 2.22 -23.98
C GLN A 43 -4.58 3.24 -22.86
N VAL A 44 -5.57 3.50 -21.98
CA VAL A 44 -5.43 4.42 -20.84
C VAL A 44 -4.31 3.96 -19.90
N GLY A 45 -4.20 2.64 -19.67
CA GLY A 45 -3.12 2.08 -18.87
C GLY A 45 -1.74 2.24 -19.51
N VAL A 46 -1.67 2.19 -20.83
CA VAL A 46 -0.43 2.48 -21.56
C VAL A 46 -0.03 3.93 -21.36
N TYR A 47 -0.93 4.88 -21.58
CA TYR A 47 -0.65 6.31 -21.40
C TYR A 47 -0.23 6.62 -19.95
N ALA A 48 -0.85 6.01 -18.96
CA ALA A 48 -0.47 6.11 -17.56
C ALA A 48 0.92 5.52 -17.23
N SER A 49 1.49 4.73 -18.14
CA SER A 49 2.82 4.10 -17.99
C SER A 49 3.93 4.83 -18.74
N LEU A 50 3.65 5.89 -19.46
CA LEU A 50 4.63 6.59 -20.31
C LEU A 50 5.16 7.86 -19.61
N LEU A 51 4.50 9.00 -19.86
CA LEU A 51 4.93 10.27 -19.31
C LEU A 51 4.97 10.29 -17.77
N PRO A 52 3.98 9.71 -17.06
CA PRO A 52 4.02 9.68 -15.60
C PRO A 52 5.25 8.98 -15.04
N MET A 53 5.65 7.84 -15.63
CA MET A 53 6.85 7.10 -15.20
C MET A 53 8.13 7.89 -15.48
N ALA A 54 8.22 8.57 -16.62
CA ALA A 54 9.36 9.43 -16.95
C ALA A 54 9.48 10.63 -15.99
N VAL A 55 8.35 11.25 -15.62
CA VAL A 55 8.30 12.35 -14.65
C VAL A 55 8.68 11.88 -13.25
N TYR A 56 8.17 10.73 -12.82
CA TYR A 56 8.59 10.14 -11.55
C TYR A 56 10.08 9.81 -11.55
N ALA A 57 10.63 9.27 -12.64
CA ALA A 57 12.08 9.02 -12.76
C ALA A 57 12.92 10.31 -12.60
N ALA A 58 12.39 11.47 -13.00
CA ALA A 58 13.06 12.74 -12.81
C ALA A 58 12.95 13.28 -11.37
N LEU A 59 11.77 13.22 -10.76
CA LEU A 59 11.44 13.91 -9.51
C LEU A 59 11.43 12.98 -8.29
N GLY A 60 11.11 11.70 -8.44
CA GLY A 60 10.97 10.72 -7.36
C GLY A 60 12.24 10.50 -6.54
N SER A 61 12.12 9.79 -5.44
CA SER A 61 13.19 9.52 -4.48
C SER A 61 13.89 8.19 -4.76
N SER A 62 13.15 7.13 -5.01
CA SER A 62 13.69 5.78 -5.18
C SER A 62 14.46 5.60 -6.50
N SER A 63 15.62 4.94 -6.43
CA SER A 63 16.46 4.63 -7.60
C SER A 63 15.86 3.55 -8.50
N VAL A 64 14.99 2.70 -7.97
CA VAL A 64 14.50 1.48 -8.65
C VAL A 64 12.98 1.31 -8.64
N ASN A 65 12.23 2.11 -7.89
CA ASN A 65 10.77 2.00 -7.90
C ASN A 65 10.23 2.28 -9.31
N SER A 66 9.31 1.45 -9.77
CA SER A 66 8.64 1.58 -11.07
C SER A 66 7.20 2.01 -10.85
N VAL A 67 6.93 3.30 -11.08
CA VAL A 67 5.61 3.90 -10.95
C VAL A 67 4.81 3.71 -12.24
N GLY A 68 3.51 3.51 -12.12
CA GLY A 68 2.58 3.31 -13.24
C GLY A 68 1.29 2.68 -12.74
N PRO A 69 0.41 2.17 -13.61
CA PRO A 69 -0.79 1.46 -13.18
C PRO A 69 -0.45 0.27 -12.28
N VAL A 70 -1.15 0.15 -11.16
CA VAL A 70 -1.04 -0.95 -10.22
C VAL A 70 -2.42 -1.47 -9.83
N ALA A 71 -2.52 -2.75 -9.50
CA ALA A 71 -3.80 -3.42 -9.31
C ALA A 71 -4.69 -2.77 -8.25
N VAL A 72 -4.11 -2.37 -7.12
CA VAL A 72 -4.84 -1.75 -6.01
C VAL A 72 -5.39 -0.38 -6.40
N VAL A 73 -4.58 0.47 -7.04
CA VAL A 73 -5.02 1.79 -7.51
C VAL A 73 -6.06 1.65 -8.63
N ALA A 74 -5.92 0.64 -9.51
CA ALA A 74 -6.91 0.35 -10.54
C ALA A 74 -8.26 -0.07 -9.94
N LEU A 75 -8.26 -0.89 -8.89
CA LEU A 75 -9.47 -1.27 -8.16
C LEU A 75 -10.13 -0.04 -7.49
N LEU A 76 -9.33 0.79 -6.80
CA LEU A 76 -9.82 2.04 -6.20
C LEU A 76 -10.40 2.97 -7.25
N THR A 77 -9.72 3.12 -8.39
CA THR A 77 -10.22 3.90 -9.54
C THR A 77 -11.56 3.36 -10.03
N ALA A 78 -11.68 2.04 -10.21
CA ALA A 78 -12.93 1.41 -10.65
C ALA A 78 -14.09 1.68 -9.68
N GLN A 79 -13.85 1.55 -8.37
CA GLN A 79 -14.86 1.80 -7.34
C GLN A 79 -15.23 3.28 -7.27
N ALA A 80 -14.26 4.19 -7.38
CA ALA A 80 -14.47 5.64 -7.34
C ALA A 80 -15.30 6.16 -8.53
N ILE A 81 -15.04 5.66 -9.75
CA ILE A 81 -15.73 6.14 -10.95
C ILE A 81 -17.09 5.47 -11.15
N ALA A 82 -17.34 4.28 -10.59
CA ALA A 82 -18.57 3.52 -10.81
C ALA A 82 -19.86 4.33 -10.55
N PRO A 83 -20.00 5.14 -9.46
CA PRO A 83 -21.19 5.94 -9.22
C PRO A 83 -21.44 7.02 -10.27
N VAL A 84 -20.37 7.65 -10.80
CA VAL A 84 -20.52 8.75 -11.79
C VAL A 84 -20.75 8.22 -13.19
N LEU A 85 -20.37 6.97 -13.49
CA LEU A 85 -20.70 6.32 -14.76
C LEU A 85 -22.20 6.08 -14.91
N ALA A 86 -22.91 5.83 -13.82
CA ALA A 86 -24.36 5.64 -13.82
C ALA A 86 -25.11 6.88 -14.31
N ASP A 87 -24.52 8.08 -14.17
CA ASP A 87 -25.08 9.36 -14.62
C ASP A 87 -24.64 9.73 -16.05
N GLY A 88 -23.99 8.82 -16.77
CA GLY A 88 -23.56 9.03 -18.15
C GLY A 88 -22.20 9.72 -18.30
N THR A 89 -21.46 9.96 -17.22
CA THR A 89 -20.09 10.53 -17.31
C THR A 89 -19.16 9.55 -18.01
N PRO A 90 -18.36 9.98 -19.01
CA PRO A 90 -17.37 9.08 -19.63
C PRO A 90 -16.33 8.60 -18.62
N ALA A 91 -16.05 7.29 -18.62
CA ALA A 91 -15.10 6.67 -17.68
C ALA A 91 -13.70 7.31 -17.74
N THR A 92 -13.24 7.65 -18.94
CA THR A 92 -11.95 8.32 -19.15
C THR A 92 -11.94 9.72 -18.53
N ALA A 93 -13.01 10.49 -18.66
CA ALA A 93 -13.12 11.82 -18.06
C ALA A 93 -13.07 11.75 -16.52
N ALA A 94 -13.81 10.82 -15.91
CA ALA A 94 -13.78 10.59 -14.46
C ALA A 94 -12.38 10.16 -13.98
N ALA A 95 -11.69 9.29 -14.73
CA ALA A 95 -10.35 8.84 -14.39
C ALA A 95 -9.31 9.98 -14.46
N LEU A 96 -9.43 10.90 -15.43
CA LEU A 96 -8.55 12.07 -15.52
C LEU A 96 -8.75 13.02 -14.33
N VAL A 97 -10.00 13.29 -13.93
CA VAL A 97 -10.29 14.12 -12.75
C VAL A 97 -9.74 13.46 -11.49
N LEU A 98 -9.98 12.15 -11.31
CA LEU A 98 -9.49 11.42 -10.15
C LEU A 98 -7.96 11.42 -10.06
N ALA A 99 -7.25 11.28 -11.20
CA ALA A 99 -5.79 11.39 -11.25
C ALA A 99 -5.30 12.80 -10.92
N ALA A 100 -6.01 13.85 -11.41
CA ALA A 100 -5.71 15.22 -11.08
C ALA A 100 -5.91 15.52 -9.59
N GLU A 101 -7.01 15.09 -9.01
CA GLU A 101 -7.29 15.24 -7.57
C GLU A 101 -6.25 14.52 -6.72
N ALA A 102 -5.93 13.26 -7.04
CA ALA A 102 -4.88 12.51 -6.35
C ALA A 102 -3.54 13.25 -6.43
N GLY A 103 -3.15 13.72 -7.61
CA GLY A 103 -1.93 14.50 -7.80
C GLY A 103 -1.91 15.81 -7.03
N LEU A 104 -3.04 16.55 -6.98
CA LEU A 104 -3.18 17.79 -6.20
C LEU A 104 -3.11 17.52 -4.70
N LEU A 105 -3.78 16.48 -4.21
CA LEU A 105 -3.74 16.07 -2.79
C LEU A 105 -2.33 15.68 -2.36
N LEU A 106 -1.63 14.88 -3.16
CA LEU A 106 -0.24 14.49 -2.90
C LEU A 106 0.69 15.72 -2.96
N GLY A 107 0.46 16.63 -3.91
CA GLY A 107 1.20 17.88 -4.04
C GLY A 107 1.00 18.81 -2.84
N ALA A 108 -0.24 18.94 -2.37
CA ALA A 108 -0.56 19.67 -1.15
C ALA A 108 0.12 19.02 0.07
N ALA A 109 0.06 17.68 0.19
CA ALA A 109 0.74 16.96 1.26
C ALA A 109 2.27 17.21 1.25
N ALA A 110 2.90 17.23 0.07
CA ALA A 110 4.32 17.56 -0.07
C ALA A 110 4.65 19.00 0.33
N LEU A 111 3.78 19.95 -0.06
CA LEU A 111 3.95 21.38 0.23
C LEU A 111 3.83 21.67 1.73
N PHE A 112 2.80 21.13 2.37
CA PHE A 112 2.53 21.30 3.80
C PHE A 112 3.34 20.36 4.71
N ARG A 113 4.28 19.58 4.15
CA ARG A 113 5.12 18.62 4.89
C ARG A 113 4.31 17.60 5.68
N LEU A 114 3.26 17.08 5.06
CA LEU A 114 2.36 16.10 5.66
C LEU A 114 2.86 14.65 5.42
N ASP A 115 4.16 14.45 5.23
CA ASP A 115 4.80 13.13 5.11
C ASP A 115 4.53 12.24 6.34
N ALA A 116 4.34 12.85 7.52
CA ALA A 116 3.90 12.14 8.72
C ALA A 116 2.50 11.47 8.59
N LEU A 117 1.66 11.88 7.62
CA LEU A 117 0.38 11.19 7.35
C LEU A 117 0.57 9.73 6.93
N ALA A 118 1.75 9.35 6.44
CA ALA A 118 2.07 7.93 6.21
C ALA A 118 1.87 7.07 7.47
N ALA A 119 2.11 7.64 8.66
CA ALA A 119 1.91 6.96 9.93
C ALA A 119 0.43 6.67 10.28
N LEU A 120 -0.54 7.32 9.62
CA LEU A 120 -1.97 7.04 9.81
C LEU A 120 -2.35 5.63 9.33
N LEU A 121 -1.67 5.12 8.31
CA LEU A 121 -1.85 3.75 7.87
C LEU A 121 -0.81 2.85 8.56
N SER A 122 -1.20 2.26 9.67
CA SER A 122 -0.34 1.29 10.36
C SER A 122 -0.07 0.07 9.48
N THR A 123 1.06 -0.59 9.69
CA THR A 123 1.43 -1.81 8.95
C THR A 123 0.32 -2.88 8.94
N PRO A 124 -0.37 -3.18 10.07
CA PRO A 124 -1.51 -4.08 10.06
C PRO A 124 -2.64 -3.65 9.11
N VAL A 125 -2.98 -2.36 9.05
CA VAL A 125 -4.00 -1.85 8.12
C VAL A 125 -3.59 -2.10 6.67
N LEU A 126 -2.33 -1.82 6.32
CA LEU A 126 -1.80 -2.05 4.96
C LEU A 126 -1.82 -3.52 4.56
N HIS A 127 -1.39 -4.43 5.44
CA HIS A 127 -1.42 -5.87 5.15
C HIS A 127 -2.85 -6.41 5.03
N GLY A 128 -3.76 -5.98 5.93
CA GLY A 128 -5.18 -6.33 5.84
C GLY A 128 -5.80 -5.85 4.54
N PHE A 129 -5.61 -4.56 4.22
CA PHE A 129 -6.11 -3.95 3.00
C PHE A 129 -5.55 -4.60 1.73
N SER A 130 -4.22 -4.77 1.64
CA SER A 130 -3.58 -5.38 0.47
C SER A 130 -4.05 -6.82 0.23
N THR A 131 -4.23 -7.60 1.31
CA THR A 131 -4.75 -8.97 1.22
C THR A 131 -6.21 -8.98 0.78
N GLY A 132 -7.07 -8.14 1.39
CA GLY A 132 -8.47 -7.99 1.00
C GLY A 132 -8.62 -7.54 -0.44
N ALA A 133 -7.84 -6.55 -0.87
CA ALA A 133 -7.83 -6.06 -2.25
C ALA A 133 -7.37 -7.14 -3.24
N ALA A 134 -6.31 -7.91 -2.91
CA ALA A 134 -5.84 -8.99 -3.76
C ALA A 134 -6.91 -10.09 -3.95
N LEU A 135 -7.63 -10.44 -2.89
CA LEU A 135 -8.74 -11.39 -2.96
C LEU A 135 -9.93 -10.82 -3.75
N ALA A 136 -10.31 -9.56 -3.51
CA ALA A 136 -11.39 -8.89 -4.23
C ALA A 136 -11.07 -8.79 -5.74
N ILE A 137 -9.85 -8.38 -6.10
CA ILE A 137 -9.39 -8.33 -7.49
C ILE A 137 -9.40 -9.72 -8.11
N SER A 138 -8.87 -10.73 -7.41
CA SER A 138 -8.88 -12.11 -7.94
C SER A 138 -10.29 -12.60 -8.21
N LEU A 139 -11.23 -12.33 -7.30
CA LEU A 139 -12.63 -12.71 -7.45
C LEU A 139 -13.29 -11.94 -8.61
N SER A 140 -13.02 -10.65 -8.77
CA SER A 140 -13.56 -9.82 -9.85
C SER A 140 -13.06 -10.24 -11.24
N GLN A 141 -11.94 -10.93 -11.32
CA GLN A 141 -11.37 -11.44 -12.58
C GLN A 141 -11.91 -12.83 -12.98
N LEU A 142 -12.54 -13.57 -12.05
CA LEU A 142 -13.07 -14.91 -12.36
C LEU A 142 -14.13 -14.90 -13.48
N PRO A 143 -15.08 -13.95 -13.56
CA PRO A 143 -15.99 -13.87 -14.69
C PRO A 143 -15.29 -13.71 -16.03
N ALA A 144 -14.32 -12.80 -16.12
CA ALA A 144 -13.52 -12.58 -17.35
C ALA A 144 -12.67 -13.81 -17.71
N LEU A 145 -12.13 -14.52 -16.70
CA LEU A 145 -11.37 -15.75 -16.87
C LEU A 145 -12.21 -16.87 -17.47
N LEU A 146 -13.48 -16.99 -17.07
CA LEU A 146 -14.40 -18.06 -17.45
C LEU A 146 -15.34 -17.68 -18.60
N GLY A 147 -15.29 -16.42 -19.07
CA GLY A 147 -16.17 -15.93 -20.12
C GLY A 147 -17.63 -15.73 -19.67
N SER A 148 -17.83 -15.40 -18.40
CA SER A 148 -19.15 -15.06 -17.85
C SER A 148 -19.42 -13.55 -18.01
N PRO A 149 -20.67 -13.12 -18.25
CA PRO A 149 -21.05 -11.71 -18.29
C PRO A 149 -21.14 -11.05 -16.91
N ALA A 150 -20.94 -11.80 -15.82
CA ALA A 150 -20.97 -11.29 -14.46
C ALA A 150 -19.92 -10.20 -14.25
N ARG A 151 -20.21 -9.27 -13.35
CA ARG A 151 -19.35 -8.12 -13.01
C ARG A 151 -19.49 -7.76 -11.54
N GLY A 152 -18.46 -7.17 -10.96
CA GLY A 152 -18.47 -6.65 -9.59
C GLY A 152 -17.06 -6.37 -9.10
N PHE A 153 -16.96 -5.58 -8.02
CA PHE A 153 -15.69 -5.22 -7.39
C PHE A 153 -15.55 -5.82 -5.99
N THR A 154 -16.68 -6.16 -5.36
CA THR A 154 -16.73 -6.82 -4.06
C THR A 154 -17.22 -8.25 -4.19
N ALA A 155 -17.00 -9.06 -3.16
CA ALA A 155 -17.46 -10.45 -3.19
C ALA A 155 -18.99 -10.57 -3.34
N PRO A 156 -19.82 -9.79 -2.62
CA PRO A 156 -21.27 -9.80 -2.82
C PRO A 156 -21.69 -9.40 -4.24
N ASP A 157 -21.02 -8.39 -4.83
CA ASP A 157 -21.34 -7.93 -6.19
C ASP A 157 -21.10 -9.03 -7.23
N VAL A 158 -19.89 -9.63 -7.17
CA VAL A 158 -19.50 -10.68 -8.12
C VAL A 158 -20.39 -11.90 -7.97
N ILE A 159 -20.59 -12.37 -6.74
CA ILE A 159 -21.43 -13.54 -6.46
C ILE A 159 -22.89 -13.26 -6.86
N GLY A 160 -23.43 -12.10 -6.48
CA GLY A 160 -24.79 -11.70 -6.81
C GLY A 160 -25.01 -11.50 -8.31
N SER A 161 -24.02 -10.93 -9.04
CA SER A 161 -24.11 -10.80 -10.49
C SER A 161 -23.99 -12.15 -11.20
N TRP A 162 -23.16 -13.05 -10.68
CA TRP A 162 -23.01 -14.40 -11.20
C TRP A 162 -24.29 -15.22 -11.04
N TRP A 163 -24.92 -15.11 -9.86
CA TRP A 163 -26.20 -15.77 -9.59
C TRP A 163 -27.29 -15.29 -10.55
N ARG A 164 -27.38 -13.98 -10.80
CA ARG A 164 -28.37 -13.37 -11.73
C ARG A 164 -28.10 -13.70 -13.19
N ALA A 165 -26.84 -13.76 -13.60
CA ALA A 165 -26.44 -14.05 -14.98
C ALA A 165 -26.52 -15.55 -15.33
N GLY A 166 -26.72 -16.42 -14.34
CA GLY A 166 -26.52 -17.86 -14.48
C GLY A 166 -25.03 -18.21 -14.51
N VAL A 167 -24.66 -19.41 -14.07
CA VAL A 167 -23.24 -19.87 -14.01
C VAL A 167 -22.69 -20.20 -15.42
N ALA A 168 -23.34 -19.75 -16.50
CA ALA A 168 -22.92 -20.00 -17.86
C ALA A 168 -21.60 -19.26 -18.19
N GLY A 169 -20.54 -20.02 -18.36
CA GLY A 169 -19.27 -19.56 -18.91
C GLY A 169 -19.14 -19.96 -20.38
N HIS A 170 -18.24 -19.29 -21.08
CA HIS A 170 -17.92 -19.66 -22.47
C HIS A 170 -16.71 -20.62 -22.48
N ALA A 171 -16.93 -21.86 -22.91
CA ALA A 171 -15.94 -22.95 -22.78
C ALA A 171 -14.57 -22.62 -23.40
N LEU A 172 -14.56 -22.00 -24.60
CA LEU A 172 -13.31 -21.61 -25.25
C LEU A 172 -12.59 -20.49 -24.48
N THR A 173 -13.33 -19.49 -23.96
CA THR A 173 -12.76 -18.43 -23.12
C THR A 173 -12.19 -19.01 -21.83
N ALA A 174 -12.89 -19.93 -21.19
CA ALA A 174 -12.42 -20.63 -19.99
C ALA A 174 -11.14 -21.44 -20.28
N ALA A 175 -11.04 -22.09 -21.45
CA ALA A 175 -9.84 -22.80 -21.88
C ALA A 175 -8.64 -21.85 -22.01
N PHE A 176 -8.81 -20.67 -22.62
CA PHE A 176 -7.77 -19.63 -22.67
C PHE A 176 -7.38 -19.14 -21.26
N GLY A 177 -8.38 -18.84 -20.40
CA GLY A 177 -8.14 -18.31 -19.08
C GLY A 177 -7.47 -19.32 -18.15
N LEU A 178 -8.03 -20.52 -18.02
CA LEU A 178 -7.51 -21.58 -17.16
C LEU A 178 -6.17 -22.11 -17.69
N GLY A 179 -6.02 -22.23 -19.03
CA GLY A 179 -4.76 -22.60 -19.67
C GLY A 179 -3.66 -21.59 -19.39
N ALA A 180 -3.93 -20.29 -19.53
CA ALA A 180 -2.99 -19.24 -19.19
C ALA A 180 -2.65 -19.26 -17.69
N LEU A 181 -3.64 -19.42 -16.81
CA LEU A 181 -3.44 -19.51 -15.36
C LEU A 181 -2.53 -20.70 -15.01
N ALA A 182 -2.81 -21.86 -15.56
CA ALA A 182 -1.99 -23.07 -15.36
C ALA A 182 -0.55 -22.89 -15.87
N LEU A 183 -0.37 -22.31 -17.06
CA LEU A 183 0.94 -22.04 -17.64
C LEU A 183 1.74 -21.04 -16.79
N LEU A 184 1.09 -19.97 -16.30
CA LEU A 184 1.72 -18.98 -15.41
C LEU A 184 2.13 -19.60 -14.07
N MET A 185 1.29 -20.44 -13.47
CA MET A 185 1.61 -21.15 -12.23
C MET A 185 2.77 -22.13 -12.44
N LEU A 186 2.73 -22.89 -13.53
CA LEU A 186 3.77 -23.85 -13.89
C LEU A 186 5.10 -23.14 -14.15
N ALA A 187 5.07 -22.05 -14.91
CA ALA A 187 6.24 -21.23 -15.19
C ALA A 187 6.82 -20.63 -13.87
N ARG A 188 5.97 -20.09 -13.00
CA ARG A 188 6.42 -19.56 -11.70
C ARG A 188 7.13 -20.62 -10.86
N ARG A 189 6.69 -21.87 -10.93
CA ARG A 189 7.24 -22.97 -10.13
C ARG A 189 8.48 -23.61 -10.76
N HIS A 190 8.53 -23.77 -12.07
CA HIS A 190 9.50 -24.60 -12.74
C HIS A 190 10.41 -23.89 -13.74
N ALA A 191 10.03 -22.70 -14.28
CA ALA A 191 10.76 -22.06 -15.37
C ALA A 191 12.23 -21.80 -15.01
N ARG A 192 12.51 -21.32 -13.79
CA ARG A 192 13.89 -21.06 -13.34
C ARG A 192 14.73 -22.35 -13.33
N GLY A 193 14.20 -23.43 -12.79
CA GLY A 193 14.90 -24.73 -12.74
C GLY A 193 15.12 -25.35 -14.11
N LEU A 194 14.13 -25.20 -15.02
CA LEU A 194 14.22 -25.70 -16.37
C LEU A 194 15.26 -24.91 -17.18
N LEU A 195 15.22 -23.58 -17.11
CA LEU A 195 16.14 -22.70 -17.81
C LEU A 195 17.57 -22.80 -17.28
N ALA A 196 17.75 -23.04 -15.97
CA ALA A 196 19.07 -23.23 -15.36
C ALA A 196 19.79 -24.50 -15.82
N ARG A 197 19.11 -25.42 -16.53
CA ARG A 197 19.74 -26.59 -17.15
C ARG A 197 20.53 -26.24 -18.42
N TRP A 198 20.17 -25.12 -19.05
CA TRP A 198 20.71 -24.72 -20.36
C TRP A 198 21.41 -23.36 -20.34
N LEU A 199 21.13 -22.55 -19.32
CA LEU A 199 21.59 -21.16 -19.19
C LEU A 199 22.27 -20.92 -17.84
N ALA A 200 23.14 -19.91 -17.82
CA ALA A 200 23.73 -19.46 -16.56
C ALA A 200 22.63 -19.07 -15.53
N PRO A 201 22.83 -19.34 -14.22
CA PRO A 201 21.80 -19.12 -13.19
C PRO A 201 21.23 -17.70 -13.16
N ALA A 202 22.05 -16.68 -13.44
CA ALA A 202 21.62 -15.28 -13.52
C ALA A 202 20.66 -15.05 -14.69
N THR A 203 21.03 -15.54 -15.89
CA THR A 203 20.22 -15.43 -17.12
C THR A 203 18.92 -16.22 -16.98
N ALA A 204 18.97 -17.42 -16.41
CA ALA A 204 17.80 -18.25 -16.13
C ALA A 204 16.82 -17.56 -15.17
N SER A 205 17.33 -16.87 -14.14
CA SER A 205 16.52 -16.09 -13.20
C SER A 205 15.80 -14.93 -13.90
N VAL A 206 16.49 -14.19 -14.74
CA VAL A 206 15.92 -13.06 -15.51
C VAL A 206 14.89 -13.57 -16.51
N LEU A 207 15.23 -14.59 -17.30
CA LEU A 207 14.35 -15.10 -18.36
C LEU A 207 13.09 -15.79 -17.79
N SER A 208 13.19 -16.44 -16.63
CA SER A 208 12.02 -17.04 -15.97
C SER A 208 10.98 -15.98 -15.57
N ARG A 209 11.38 -14.75 -15.33
CA ARG A 209 10.47 -13.64 -15.00
C ARG A 209 9.76 -13.05 -16.24
N CYS A 210 10.27 -13.33 -17.43
CA CYS A 210 9.61 -12.99 -18.69
C CYS A 210 8.53 -14.02 -19.08
N ALA A 211 8.31 -15.07 -18.28
CA ALA A 211 7.29 -16.07 -18.53
C ALA A 211 5.87 -15.51 -18.77
N PRO A 212 5.40 -14.46 -18.07
CA PRO A 212 4.12 -13.85 -18.38
C PRO A 212 3.99 -13.34 -19.81
N LEU A 213 5.08 -12.79 -20.39
CA LEU A 213 5.07 -12.36 -21.78
C LEU A 213 4.96 -13.55 -22.73
N ALA A 214 5.66 -14.66 -22.45
CA ALA A 214 5.56 -15.87 -23.26
C ALA A 214 4.12 -16.42 -23.26
N VAL A 215 3.45 -16.42 -22.09
CA VAL A 215 2.04 -16.84 -21.99
C VAL A 215 1.12 -15.90 -22.77
N VAL A 216 1.35 -14.59 -22.71
CA VAL A 216 0.61 -13.60 -23.48
C VAL A 216 0.83 -13.82 -24.98
N ALA A 217 2.06 -14.01 -25.43
CA ALA A 217 2.38 -14.27 -26.84
C ALA A 217 1.75 -15.57 -27.34
N LEU A 218 1.77 -16.63 -26.54
CA LEU A 218 1.09 -17.89 -26.83
C LEU A 218 -0.43 -17.70 -26.92
N GLY A 219 -1.01 -16.91 -26.00
CA GLY A 219 -2.43 -16.56 -26.00
C GLY A 219 -2.84 -15.81 -27.26
N ILE A 220 -2.04 -14.82 -27.70
CA ILE A 220 -2.24 -14.08 -28.94
C ILE A 220 -2.16 -15.01 -30.13
N GLY A 221 -1.10 -15.84 -30.25
CA GLY A 221 -0.90 -16.77 -31.34
C GLY A 221 -2.03 -17.80 -31.44
N ALA A 222 -2.46 -18.36 -30.32
CA ALA A 222 -3.58 -19.29 -30.27
C ALA A 222 -4.92 -18.62 -30.62
N ALA A 223 -5.15 -17.39 -30.18
CA ALA A 223 -6.37 -16.65 -30.51
C ALA A 223 -6.45 -16.32 -32.00
N TRP A 224 -5.32 -15.93 -32.61
CA TRP A 224 -5.22 -15.69 -34.05
C TRP A 224 -5.43 -16.98 -34.84
N ALA A 225 -4.73 -18.06 -34.51
CA ALA A 225 -4.80 -19.34 -35.22
C ALA A 225 -6.20 -19.99 -35.14
N LEU A 226 -6.91 -19.79 -34.02
CA LEU A 226 -8.24 -20.33 -33.81
C LEU A 226 -9.38 -19.38 -34.23
N THR A 227 -9.06 -18.18 -34.78
CA THR A 227 -10.06 -17.14 -35.07
C THR A 227 -11.03 -16.95 -33.90
N ALA A 228 -10.43 -16.73 -32.72
CA ALA A 228 -11.14 -16.80 -31.43
C ALA A 228 -12.24 -15.73 -31.29
N ASP A 229 -12.12 -14.59 -31.96
CA ASP A 229 -13.13 -13.53 -32.06
C ASP A 229 -14.42 -14.03 -32.72
N ALA A 230 -14.29 -14.72 -33.86
CA ALA A 230 -15.44 -15.32 -34.56
C ALA A 230 -16.14 -16.41 -33.73
N ARG A 231 -15.43 -16.98 -32.74
CA ARG A 231 -15.95 -17.98 -31.81
C ARG A 231 -16.44 -17.40 -30.48
N GLY A 232 -16.59 -16.08 -30.38
CA GLY A 232 -17.16 -15.42 -29.20
C GLY A 232 -16.20 -15.20 -28.01
N VAL A 233 -14.88 -15.38 -28.21
CA VAL A 233 -13.88 -15.03 -27.18
C VAL A 233 -13.69 -13.52 -27.15
N ALA A 234 -13.85 -12.90 -26.00
CA ALA A 234 -13.62 -11.47 -25.81
C ALA A 234 -12.12 -11.16 -25.92
N LEU A 235 -11.74 -10.40 -26.94
CA LEU A 235 -10.38 -9.90 -27.15
C LEU A 235 -10.22 -8.47 -26.62
N VAL A 236 -8.99 -7.99 -26.50
CA VAL A 236 -8.68 -6.58 -26.23
C VAL A 236 -9.28 -5.69 -27.32
N GLY A 237 -9.22 -6.16 -28.56
CA GLY A 237 -9.75 -5.46 -29.73
C GLY A 237 -8.75 -4.47 -30.32
N ALA A 238 -9.17 -3.81 -31.39
CA ALA A 238 -8.32 -2.83 -32.07
C ALA A 238 -7.94 -1.69 -31.13
N LEU A 239 -6.65 -1.55 -30.89
CA LEU A 239 -6.10 -0.40 -30.18
C LEU A 239 -5.96 0.75 -31.19
N PRO A 240 -6.33 1.99 -30.81
CA PRO A 240 -6.08 3.13 -31.68
C PRO A 240 -4.58 3.25 -31.97
N PRO A 241 -4.19 3.79 -33.12
CA PRO A 241 -2.80 4.08 -33.40
C PRO A 241 -2.18 4.85 -32.23
N PHE A 242 -1.01 4.43 -31.81
CA PHE A 242 -0.34 5.09 -30.70
C PHE A 242 -0.08 6.55 -31.06
N ALA A 243 -0.73 7.44 -30.32
CA ALA A 243 -0.49 8.86 -30.37
C ALA A 243 -0.49 9.41 -28.95
N LEU A 244 0.46 10.27 -28.63
CA LEU A 244 0.50 10.93 -27.35
C LEU A 244 -0.59 12.01 -27.34
N HIS A 245 -1.72 11.71 -26.75
CA HIS A 245 -2.81 12.66 -26.59
C HIS A 245 -2.65 13.41 -25.27
N LEU A 246 -2.35 14.70 -25.35
CA LEU A 246 -2.46 15.61 -24.22
C LEU A 246 -3.93 16.00 -24.10
N ALA A 247 -4.54 15.72 -22.97
CA ALA A 247 -5.91 16.08 -22.64
C ALA A 247 -5.89 16.75 -21.27
N LEU A 248 -6.69 17.77 -21.09
CA LEU A 248 -6.91 18.34 -19.76
C LEU A 248 -8.12 17.64 -19.10
N PRO A 249 -8.07 17.39 -17.80
CA PRO A 249 -9.24 16.92 -17.08
C PRO A 249 -10.39 17.91 -17.24
N PRO A 250 -11.64 17.44 -17.39
CA PRO A 250 -12.79 18.33 -17.49
C PRO A 250 -12.88 19.26 -16.28
N LEU A 251 -13.12 20.54 -16.49
CA LEU A 251 -13.29 21.54 -15.44
C LEU A 251 -14.76 21.62 -14.96
N ASP A 252 -15.38 20.46 -14.75
CA ASP A 252 -16.72 20.34 -14.20
C ASP A 252 -16.64 20.24 -12.68
N ALA A 253 -16.97 21.34 -11.99
CA ALA A 253 -16.91 21.42 -10.53
C ALA A 253 -17.77 20.33 -9.84
N ALA A 254 -18.91 19.96 -10.42
CA ALA A 254 -19.77 18.94 -9.85
C ALA A 254 -19.08 17.56 -9.86
N LEU A 255 -18.40 17.23 -10.95
CA LEU A 255 -17.64 15.99 -11.08
C LEU A 255 -16.48 15.94 -10.09
N TRP A 256 -15.73 17.05 -9.93
CA TRP A 256 -14.64 17.15 -8.97
C TRP A 256 -15.13 16.95 -7.53
N TRP A 257 -16.19 17.66 -7.10
CA TRP A 257 -16.74 17.49 -5.75
C TRP A 257 -17.25 16.06 -5.47
N ARG A 258 -17.75 15.37 -6.47
CA ARG A 258 -18.24 14.00 -6.34
C ARG A 258 -17.11 12.98 -6.23
N LEU A 259 -15.98 13.19 -6.90
CA LEU A 259 -14.84 12.28 -6.88
C LEU A 259 -13.90 12.54 -5.71
N LEU A 260 -13.87 13.75 -5.15
CA LEU A 260 -12.97 14.14 -4.06
C LEU A 260 -12.99 13.20 -2.85
N PRO A 261 -14.16 12.71 -2.36
CA PRO A 261 -14.16 11.74 -1.24
C PRO A 261 -13.42 10.44 -1.54
N SER A 262 -13.43 10.00 -2.80
CA SER A 262 -12.70 8.80 -3.26
C SER A 262 -11.24 9.09 -3.58
N ALA A 263 -10.92 10.32 -3.99
CA ALA A 263 -9.55 10.73 -4.27
C ALA A 263 -8.66 10.76 -3.02
N VAL A 264 -9.23 11.10 -1.84
CA VAL A 264 -8.47 11.16 -0.57
C VAL A 264 -7.90 9.79 -0.18
N PRO A 265 -8.69 8.72 -0.03
CA PRO A 265 -8.16 7.40 0.29
C PRO A 265 -7.27 6.85 -0.82
N LEU A 266 -7.55 7.16 -2.09
CA LEU A 266 -6.72 6.77 -3.22
C LEU A 266 -5.33 7.41 -3.13
N ALA A 267 -5.24 8.72 -2.91
CA ALA A 267 -3.97 9.44 -2.74
C ALA A 267 -3.18 8.90 -1.53
N LEU A 268 -3.85 8.67 -0.41
CA LEU A 268 -3.22 8.13 0.80
C LEU A 268 -2.63 6.73 0.55
N VAL A 269 -3.39 5.83 -0.07
CA VAL A 269 -2.91 4.48 -0.40
C VAL A 269 -1.77 4.54 -1.41
N THR A 270 -1.90 5.37 -2.44
CA THR A 270 -0.85 5.57 -3.44
C THR A 270 0.46 6.00 -2.79
N PHE A 271 0.41 6.99 -1.89
CA PHE A 271 1.59 7.46 -1.18
C PHE A 271 2.19 6.39 -0.27
N VAL A 272 1.38 5.84 0.65
CA VAL A 272 1.89 4.92 1.67
C VAL A 272 2.40 3.62 1.05
N SER A 273 1.68 3.06 0.07
CA SER A 273 2.12 1.85 -0.62
C SER A 273 3.40 2.10 -1.44
N SER A 274 3.49 3.24 -2.13
CA SER A 274 4.68 3.59 -2.92
C SER A 274 5.89 3.88 -2.04
N LEU A 275 5.69 4.55 -0.90
CA LEU A 275 6.75 4.79 0.09
C LEU A 275 7.25 3.48 0.69
N ALA A 276 6.34 2.60 1.13
CA ALA A 276 6.70 1.29 1.66
C ALA A 276 7.49 0.42 0.65
N VAL A 277 7.08 0.46 -0.63
CA VAL A 277 7.82 -0.20 -1.72
C VAL A 277 9.22 0.39 -1.87
N SER A 278 9.31 1.71 -1.91
CA SER A 278 10.58 2.44 -2.09
C SER A 278 11.54 2.18 -0.93
N GLU A 279 11.06 2.23 0.32
CA GLU A 279 11.84 1.92 1.53
C GLU A 279 12.28 0.46 1.58
N GLY A 280 11.37 -0.49 1.30
CA GLY A 280 11.68 -1.91 1.27
C GLY A 280 12.76 -2.29 0.24
N LEU A 281 12.78 -1.61 -0.91
CA LEU A 281 13.82 -1.79 -1.92
C LEU A 281 15.12 -1.07 -1.54
N ALA A 282 15.03 0.11 -0.95
CA ALA A 282 16.18 0.91 -0.50
C ALA A 282 16.96 0.22 0.62
N LEU A 283 16.28 -0.43 1.58
CA LEU A 283 16.92 -1.21 2.64
C LEU A 283 17.86 -2.29 2.08
N ARG A 284 17.44 -2.99 1.02
CA ARG A 284 18.27 -4.03 0.36
C ARG A 284 19.48 -3.44 -0.35
N ARG A 285 19.41 -2.16 -0.75
CA ARG A 285 20.44 -1.45 -1.51
C ARG A 285 21.28 -0.50 -0.65
N ARG A 286 20.94 -0.37 0.65
CA ARG A 286 21.55 0.59 1.59
C ARG A 286 21.42 2.03 1.10
N GLU A 287 20.30 2.35 0.46
CA GLU A 287 19.92 3.69 0.01
C GLU A 287 18.94 4.31 1.03
N GLN A 288 18.79 5.63 0.97
CA GLN A 288 17.78 6.36 1.76
C GLN A 288 16.69 6.89 0.83
N VAL A 289 15.45 6.78 1.28
CA VAL A 289 14.28 7.34 0.61
C VAL A 289 13.85 8.60 1.35
N ASP A 290 13.62 9.67 0.61
CA ASP A 290 13.05 10.92 1.11
C ASP A 290 11.54 10.91 0.85
N ALA A 291 10.75 10.77 1.91
CA ALA A 291 9.28 10.67 1.83
C ALA A 291 8.64 11.90 1.16
N ARG A 292 9.17 13.10 1.43
CA ARG A 292 8.66 14.33 0.81
C ARG A 292 8.94 14.37 -0.69
N ARG A 293 10.11 13.92 -1.10
CA ARG A 293 10.48 13.82 -2.51
C ARG A 293 9.67 12.74 -3.20
N GLU A 294 9.34 11.65 -2.49
CA GLU A 294 8.45 10.61 -2.99
C GLU A 294 7.05 11.16 -3.25
N LEU A 295 6.48 11.92 -2.29
CA LEU A 295 5.22 12.65 -2.47
C LEU A 295 5.25 13.57 -3.70
N THR A 296 6.32 14.37 -3.84
CA THR A 296 6.47 15.29 -4.99
C THR A 296 6.53 14.54 -6.31
N GLY A 297 7.26 13.42 -6.35
CA GLY A 297 7.40 12.58 -7.54
C GLY A 297 6.07 11.94 -7.95
N LEU A 298 5.33 11.40 -6.99
CA LEU A 298 4.00 10.81 -7.21
C LEU A 298 2.98 11.87 -7.64
N ALA A 299 2.95 13.01 -6.94
CA ALA A 299 2.07 14.13 -7.27
C ALA A 299 2.25 14.59 -8.72
N ALA A 300 3.49 14.84 -9.13
CA ALA A 300 3.80 15.26 -10.49
C ALA A 300 3.44 14.17 -11.51
N ALA A 301 3.67 12.91 -11.17
CA ALA A 301 3.35 11.80 -12.05
C ALA A 301 1.83 11.61 -12.21
N ASP A 302 1.02 11.74 -11.15
CA ASP A 302 -0.45 11.69 -11.24
C ASP A 302 -1.03 12.88 -12.01
N LEU A 303 -0.49 14.10 -11.80
CA LEU A 303 -0.89 15.27 -12.58
C LEU A 303 -0.58 15.09 -14.07
N VAL A 304 0.57 14.53 -14.39
CA VAL A 304 0.92 14.20 -15.78
C VAL A 304 0.04 13.08 -16.32
N ALA A 305 -0.32 12.07 -15.52
CA ALA A 305 -1.30 11.05 -15.92
C ALA A 305 -2.64 11.68 -16.29
N ALA A 306 -3.12 12.62 -15.47
CA ALA A 306 -4.34 13.39 -15.75
C ALA A 306 -4.28 14.18 -17.06
N CYS A 307 -3.09 14.71 -17.42
CA CYS A 307 -2.89 15.49 -18.63
C CYS A 307 -2.48 14.66 -19.87
N SER A 308 -2.22 13.36 -19.70
CA SER A 308 -1.77 12.47 -20.80
C SER A 308 -2.75 11.33 -21.09
N SER A 309 -4.03 11.56 -20.88
CA SER A 309 -5.10 10.56 -21.10
C SER A 309 -4.88 9.25 -20.30
N GLY A 310 -4.21 9.36 -19.14
CA GLY A 310 -3.91 8.25 -18.27
C GLY A 310 -4.99 8.00 -17.21
N MET A 311 -4.60 7.33 -16.13
CA MET A 311 -5.40 7.04 -14.94
C MET A 311 -4.50 7.20 -13.72
N PRO A 312 -5.05 7.23 -12.48
CA PRO A 312 -4.23 7.25 -11.27
C PRO A 312 -3.21 6.12 -11.24
N ILE A 313 -2.02 6.41 -10.70
CA ILE A 313 -0.86 5.52 -10.72
C ILE A 313 -0.28 5.30 -9.33
N GLY A 314 0.62 4.35 -9.18
CA GLY A 314 1.33 4.09 -7.93
C GLY A 314 2.61 3.31 -8.11
N GLY A 315 3.38 3.16 -7.03
CA GLY A 315 4.58 2.34 -7.00
C GLY A 315 4.27 0.84 -7.04
N SER A 316 5.10 0.07 -7.72
CA SER A 316 4.91 -1.38 -7.85
C SER A 316 6.09 -2.14 -7.27
N PHE A 317 5.83 -2.91 -6.20
CA PHE A 317 6.86 -3.75 -5.59
C PHE A 317 7.43 -4.78 -6.59
N SER A 318 6.57 -5.46 -7.34
CA SER A 318 7.00 -6.50 -8.28
C SER A 318 7.88 -5.94 -9.42
N ARG A 319 7.50 -4.79 -9.99
CA ARG A 319 8.30 -4.13 -11.04
C ARG A 319 9.55 -3.50 -10.46
N GLY A 320 9.47 -2.85 -9.29
CA GLY A 320 10.62 -2.26 -8.61
C GLY A 320 11.66 -3.31 -8.20
N ALA A 321 11.21 -4.43 -7.63
CA ALA A 321 12.09 -5.56 -7.32
C ALA A 321 12.74 -6.14 -8.58
N LEU A 322 11.96 -6.31 -9.66
CA LEU A 322 12.49 -6.76 -10.94
C LEU A 322 13.52 -5.81 -11.52
N ASN A 323 13.26 -4.49 -11.47
CA ASN A 323 14.17 -3.45 -11.90
C ASN A 323 15.50 -3.49 -11.11
N ALA A 324 15.40 -3.62 -9.78
CA ALA A 324 16.57 -3.75 -8.91
C ALA A 324 17.39 -5.01 -9.20
N GLU A 325 16.72 -6.17 -9.38
CA GLU A 325 17.38 -7.45 -9.64
C GLU A 325 17.92 -7.58 -11.07
N ALA A 326 17.33 -6.84 -12.01
CA ALA A 326 17.85 -6.70 -13.36
C ALA A 326 19.10 -5.81 -13.45
N GLY A 327 19.46 -5.18 -12.31
CA GLY A 327 20.70 -4.41 -12.18
C GLY A 327 20.55 -2.92 -12.42
N ALA A 328 19.33 -2.36 -12.37
CA ALA A 328 19.13 -0.91 -12.47
C ALA A 328 19.95 -0.17 -11.44
N ARG A 329 20.69 0.83 -11.87
CA ARG A 329 21.56 1.65 -11.01
C ARG A 329 20.95 3.00 -10.70
N THR A 330 20.12 3.52 -11.60
CA THR A 330 19.58 4.86 -11.45
C THR A 330 18.10 4.91 -11.79
N ARG A 331 17.44 5.99 -11.41
CA ARG A 331 16.04 6.26 -11.77
C ARG A 331 15.81 6.35 -13.28
N ALA A 332 16.84 6.60 -14.07
CA ALA A 332 16.75 6.69 -15.52
C ALA A 332 16.26 5.38 -16.15
N SER A 333 16.41 4.23 -15.48
CA SER A 333 15.82 2.96 -15.90
C SER A 333 14.31 3.06 -16.12
N GLY A 334 13.58 3.80 -15.26
CA GLY A 334 12.15 4.09 -15.44
C GLY A 334 11.85 4.90 -16.70
N ALA A 335 12.63 5.94 -16.98
CA ALA A 335 12.48 6.74 -18.19
C ALA A 335 12.78 5.92 -19.47
N TRP A 336 13.81 5.07 -19.44
CA TRP A 336 14.09 4.14 -20.53
C TRP A 336 12.98 3.10 -20.70
N ALA A 337 12.41 2.60 -19.61
CA ALA A 337 11.27 1.68 -19.69
C ALA A 337 10.04 2.34 -20.33
N ALA A 338 9.75 3.60 -20.01
CA ALA A 338 8.70 4.37 -20.66
C ALA A 338 8.95 4.53 -22.17
N LEU A 339 10.17 4.86 -22.55
CA LEU A 339 10.53 4.99 -23.97
C LEU A 339 10.41 3.66 -24.72
N LEU A 340 10.91 2.57 -24.14
CA LEU A 340 10.81 1.23 -24.73
C LEU A 340 9.35 0.77 -24.85
N MET A 341 8.51 1.13 -23.88
CA MET A 341 7.08 0.86 -23.94
C MET A 341 6.39 1.66 -25.04
N ALA A 342 6.73 2.95 -25.21
CA ALA A 342 6.22 3.75 -26.32
C ALA A 342 6.59 3.14 -27.67
N LEU A 343 7.85 2.71 -27.83
CA LEU A 343 8.32 2.04 -29.04
C LEU A 343 7.60 0.71 -29.28
N ALA A 344 7.41 -0.08 -28.22
CA ALA A 344 6.66 -1.33 -28.31
C ALA A 344 5.21 -1.11 -28.74
N MET A 345 4.57 -0.05 -28.23
CA MET A 345 3.20 0.29 -28.64
C MET A 345 3.10 0.74 -30.10
N LEU A 346 4.12 1.39 -30.64
CA LEU A 346 4.17 1.72 -32.06
C LEU A 346 4.25 0.45 -32.96
N LEU A 347 4.90 -0.60 -32.44
CA LEU A 347 5.20 -1.82 -33.25
C LEU A 347 4.20 -2.96 -33.00
N LEU A 348 3.64 -3.05 -31.77
CA LEU A 348 2.90 -4.23 -31.31
C LEU A 348 1.37 -4.01 -31.14
N THR A 349 0.83 -2.86 -31.54
CA THR A 349 -0.62 -2.58 -31.42
C THR A 349 -1.46 -3.62 -32.17
N ALA A 350 -1.06 -4.01 -33.39
CA ALA A 350 -1.80 -4.98 -34.19
C ALA A 350 -1.81 -6.40 -33.57
N PRO A 351 -0.69 -6.99 -33.12
CA PRO A 351 -0.72 -8.25 -32.38
C PRO A 351 -1.52 -8.19 -31.07
N LEU A 352 -1.41 -7.10 -30.31
CA LEU A 352 -2.10 -6.95 -29.05
C LEU A 352 -3.62 -6.92 -29.18
N ALA A 353 -4.15 -6.55 -30.34
CA ALA A 353 -5.58 -6.62 -30.62
C ALA A 353 -6.16 -8.04 -30.47
N TRP A 354 -5.36 -9.06 -30.76
CA TRP A 354 -5.73 -10.47 -30.65
C TRP A 354 -5.57 -11.05 -29.25
N LEU A 355 -5.19 -10.24 -28.26
CA LEU A 355 -4.98 -10.71 -26.90
C LEU A 355 -6.32 -11.02 -26.20
N PRO A 356 -6.57 -12.29 -25.77
CA PRO A 356 -7.79 -12.63 -25.04
C PRO A 356 -7.83 -11.95 -23.65
N ARG A 357 -8.96 -11.36 -23.30
CA ARG A 357 -9.17 -10.75 -21.96
C ARG A 357 -9.02 -11.79 -20.84
N ALA A 358 -9.37 -13.05 -21.11
CA ALA A 358 -9.16 -14.14 -20.16
C ALA A 358 -7.68 -14.39 -19.81
N VAL A 359 -6.76 -14.20 -20.77
CA VAL A 359 -5.30 -14.30 -20.52
C VAL A 359 -4.82 -13.15 -19.66
N LEU A 360 -5.36 -11.93 -19.87
CA LEU A 360 -5.07 -10.79 -19.00
C LEU A 360 -5.61 -11.01 -17.58
N ALA A 361 -6.84 -11.53 -17.45
CA ALA A 361 -7.42 -11.87 -16.17
C ALA A 361 -6.57 -12.89 -15.39
N ALA A 362 -6.07 -13.94 -16.06
CA ALA A 362 -5.13 -14.89 -15.47
C ALA A 362 -3.83 -14.21 -14.99
N SER A 363 -3.31 -13.28 -15.78
CA SER A 363 -2.10 -12.53 -15.45
C SER A 363 -2.32 -11.60 -14.23
N ILE A 364 -3.50 -10.96 -14.12
CA ILE A 364 -3.88 -10.14 -12.96
C ILE A 364 -3.95 -11.02 -11.70
N ILE A 365 -4.67 -12.14 -11.76
CA ILE A 365 -4.81 -13.06 -10.63
C ILE A 365 -3.44 -13.49 -10.09
N ILE A 366 -2.53 -13.94 -10.97
CA ILE A 366 -1.18 -14.35 -10.58
C ILE A 366 -0.37 -13.20 -9.98
N ALA A 367 -0.50 -11.99 -10.53
CA ALA A 367 0.21 -10.82 -10.03
C ALA A 367 -0.26 -10.43 -8.63
N VAL A 368 -1.59 -10.33 -8.40
CA VAL A 368 -2.14 -9.88 -7.12
C VAL A 368 -2.06 -10.94 -6.03
N MET A 369 -2.16 -12.22 -6.37
CA MET A 369 -1.95 -13.31 -5.40
C MET A 369 -0.52 -13.33 -4.82
N GLY A 370 0.44 -12.70 -5.50
CA GLY A 370 1.79 -12.48 -4.97
C GLY A 370 1.87 -11.41 -3.87
N VAL A 371 0.84 -10.59 -3.70
CA VAL A 371 0.77 -9.54 -2.67
C VAL A 371 0.14 -10.05 -1.37
N VAL A 372 -0.54 -11.21 -1.42
CA VAL A 372 -1.19 -11.79 -0.22
C VAL A 372 -0.12 -12.30 0.76
N GLU A 373 -0.12 -11.74 1.96
CA GLU A 373 0.88 -12.04 2.99
C GLU A 373 0.29 -12.86 4.15
N TRP A 374 -0.01 -14.13 3.91
CA TRP A 374 -0.54 -15.03 4.95
C TRP A 374 0.36 -15.14 6.18
N ARG A 375 1.68 -14.99 6.01
CA ARG A 375 2.65 -15.02 7.10
C ARG A 375 2.49 -13.85 8.05
N ALA A 376 2.18 -12.66 7.52
CA ALA A 376 1.94 -11.47 8.33
C ALA A 376 0.75 -11.67 9.29
N PHE A 377 -0.32 -12.35 8.86
CA PHE A 377 -1.43 -12.71 9.75
C PHE A 377 -1.01 -13.68 10.86
N ALA A 378 -0.21 -14.69 10.53
CA ALA A 378 0.28 -15.67 11.51
C ALA A 378 1.23 -15.03 12.54
N GLU A 379 2.08 -14.11 12.10
CA GLU A 379 2.99 -13.34 12.96
C GLU A 379 2.21 -12.37 13.86
N ALA A 380 1.26 -11.61 13.28
CA ALA A 380 0.39 -10.70 14.03
C ALA A 380 -0.43 -11.44 15.09
N TRP A 381 -0.97 -12.63 14.77
CA TRP A 381 -1.71 -13.45 15.74
C TRP A 381 -0.87 -13.84 16.97
N ARG A 382 0.42 -14.15 16.74
CA ARG A 382 1.34 -14.52 17.83
C ARG A 382 1.79 -13.31 18.65
N TYR A 383 1.93 -12.14 18.01
CA TYR A 383 2.43 -10.94 18.64
C TYR A 383 1.31 -10.14 19.34
N SER A 384 0.21 -9.85 18.63
CA SER A 384 -0.89 -9.04 19.10
C SER A 384 -2.21 -9.46 18.44
N ARG A 385 -3.09 -10.08 19.22
CA ARG A 385 -4.42 -10.48 18.74
C ARG A 385 -5.25 -9.29 18.25
N GLY A 386 -5.09 -8.11 18.88
CA GLY A 386 -5.79 -6.87 18.49
C GLY A 386 -5.35 -6.39 17.10
N GLU A 387 -4.06 -6.46 16.79
CA GLU A 387 -3.53 -6.10 15.47
C GLU A 387 -3.93 -7.11 14.41
N CYS A 388 -3.93 -8.40 14.72
CA CYS A 388 -4.46 -9.42 13.81
C CYS A 388 -5.96 -9.24 13.54
N ALA A 389 -6.74 -8.89 14.56
CA ALA A 389 -8.16 -8.59 14.38
C ALA A 389 -8.37 -7.36 13.49
N LEU A 390 -7.55 -6.31 13.68
CA LEU A 390 -7.55 -5.12 12.81
C LEU A 390 -7.27 -5.49 11.36
N MET A 391 -6.22 -6.30 11.09
CA MET A 391 -5.90 -6.80 9.74
C MET A 391 -7.08 -7.57 9.13
N ALA A 392 -7.69 -8.46 9.91
CA ALA A 392 -8.82 -9.28 9.45
C ALA A 392 -10.06 -8.43 9.14
N VAL A 393 -10.39 -7.45 10.00
CA VAL A 393 -11.52 -6.54 9.80
C VAL A 393 -11.32 -5.70 8.54
N VAL A 394 -10.13 -5.09 8.37
CA VAL A 394 -9.83 -4.28 7.19
C VAL A 394 -9.86 -5.13 5.92
N GLY A 395 -9.26 -6.32 5.93
CA GLY A 395 -9.29 -7.24 4.79
C GLY A 395 -10.70 -7.68 4.42
N LEU A 396 -11.53 -8.00 5.42
CA LEU A 396 -12.92 -8.40 5.21
C LEU A 396 -13.77 -7.24 4.68
N LEU A 397 -13.62 -6.03 5.22
CA LEU A 397 -14.31 -4.84 4.73
C LEU A 397 -13.93 -4.52 3.28
N THR A 398 -12.64 -4.64 2.92
CA THR A 398 -12.17 -4.47 1.53
C THR A 398 -12.82 -5.47 0.59
N LEU A 399 -12.97 -6.72 1.02
CA LEU A 399 -13.54 -7.79 0.21
C LEU A 399 -15.07 -7.70 0.10
N MET A 400 -15.76 -7.29 1.18
CA MET A 400 -17.22 -7.41 1.30
C MET A 400 -17.98 -6.10 1.07
N VAL A 401 -17.34 -4.94 1.32
CA VAL A 401 -18.02 -3.63 1.31
C VAL A 401 -17.42 -2.70 0.27
N SER A 402 -16.29 -2.11 0.58
CA SER A 402 -15.51 -1.27 -0.34
C SER A 402 -14.11 -1.00 0.21
N SER A 403 -13.20 -0.63 -0.67
CA SER A 403 -11.84 -0.24 -0.30
C SER A 403 -11.81 1.05 0.53
N GLU A 404 -12.70 1.99 0.25
CA GLU A 404 -12.80 3.27 0.96
C GLU A 404 -13.26 3.07 2.41
N ALA A 405 -14.35 2.31 2.60
CA ALA A 405 -14.86 1.98 3.93
C ALA A 405 -13.82 1.20 4.75
N ALA A 406 -13.09 0.28 4.14
CA ALA A 406 -12.05 -0.50 4.78
C ALA A 406 -10.89 0.38 5.28
N LEU A 407 -10.45 1.35 4.46
CA LEU A 407 -9.37 2.26 4.83
C LEU A 407 -9.81 3.24 5.93
N ALA A 408 -11.00 3.82 5.80
CA ALA A 408 -11.55 4.70 6.83
C ALA A 408 -11.68 3.97 8.18
N ALA A 409 -12.26 2.76 8.17
CA ALA A 409 -12.36 1.93 9.36
C ALA A 409 -10.96 1.52 9.88
N GLY A 410 -10.02 1.19 9.00
CA GLY A 410 -8.65 0.84 9.36
C GLY A 410 -7.93 1.96 10.08
N VAL A 411 -8.01 3.18 9.58
CA VAL A 411 -7.44 4.38 10.23
C VAL A 411 -8.11 4.62 11.58
N ALA A 412 -9.45 4.62 11.63
CA ALA A 412 -10.19 4.86 12.87
C ALA A 412 -9.87 3.81 13.94
N LEU A 413 -9.85 2.53 13.58
CA LEU A 413 -9.51 1.43 14.50
C LEU A 413 -8.04 1.47 14.93
N SER A 414 -7.11 1.84 14.02
CA SER A 414 -5.69 1.99 14.35
C SER A 414 -5.47 3.09 15.39
N ILE A 415 -6.12 4.25 15.19
CA ILE A 415 -6.11 5.35 16.16
C ILE A 415 -6.79 4.91 17.47
N GLY A 416 -7.92 4.21 17.40
CA GLY A 416 -8.61 3.69 18.57
C GLY A 416 -7.74 2.74 19.39
N LEU A 417 -7.00 1.84 18.77
CA LEU A 417 -6.05 0.95 19.43
C LEU A 417 -4.88 1.71 20.06
N LEU A 418 -4.38 2.76 19.41
CA LEU A 418 -3.34 3.62 19.95
C LEU A 418 -3.83 4.35 21.20
N LEU A 419 -5.03 4.96 21.14
CA LEU A 419 -5.64 5.63 22.27
C LEU A 419 -5.93 4.65 23.43
N GLN A 420 -6.39 3.44 23.12
CA GLN A 420 -6.64 2.40 24.13
C GLN A 420 -5.33 1.98 24.84
N ARG A 421 -4.23 1.84 24.10
CA ARG A 421 -2.90 1.54 24.68
C ARG A 421 -2.43 2.70 25.55
N SER A 422 -2.51 3.92 25.07
CA SER A 422 -2.15 5.13 25.82
C SER A 422 -3.02 5.33 27.06
N ALA A 423 -4.31 4.99 27.00
CA ALA A 423 -5.23 5.08 28.14
C ALA A 423 -4.95 4.06 29.25
N ASN A 424 -4.22 2.98 28.94
CA ASN A 424 -3.89 1.92 29.89
C ASN A 424 -2.38 1.75 30.06
N PRO A 425 -1.67 2.76 30.58
CA PRO A 425 -0.22 2.67 30.78
C PRO A 425 0.11 1.58 31.80
N HIS A 426 1.27 0.97 31.61
CA HIS A 426 1.83 0.10 32.63
C HIS A 426 2.32 0.95 33.79
N VAL A 427 1.78 0.70 34.98
CA VAL A 427 2.23 1.33 36.23
C VAL A 427 2.82 0.24 37.11
N ALA A 428 4.09 0.37 37.43
CA ALA A 428 4.81 -0.60 38.24
C ALA A 428 5.07 -0.06 39.63
N ARG A 429 4.79 -0.87 40.66
CA ARG A 429 5.29 -0.63 42.02
C ARG A 429 6.78 -0.97 42.04
N ILE A 430 7.62 -0.04 42.47
CA ILE A 430 9.06 -0.20 42.48
C ILE A 430 9.62 -0.30 43.88
N GLY A 431 10.67 -1.09 44.03
CA GLY A 431 11.44 -1.25 45.24
C GLY A 431 12.93 -1.24 44.95
N ARG A 432 13.74 -1.10 46.00
CA ARG A 432 15.20 -1.09 45.94
C ARG A 432 15.74 -2.53 45.83
N VAL A 433 16.71 -2.74 44.97
CA VAL A 433 17.37 -4.03 44.81
C VAL A 433 18.59 -4.10 45.75
N GLY A 434 18.49 -4.85 46.83
CA GLY A 434 19.55 -4.98 47.83
C GLY A 434 20.06 -3.61 48.35
N GLU A 435 21.39 -3.49 48.48
CA GLU A 435 22.06 -2.25 48.91
C GLU A 435 22.39 -1.29 47.74
N THR A 436 21.87 -1.58 46.53
CA THR A 436 22.16 -0.75 45.34
C THR A 436 21.23 0.46 45.25
N GLU A 437 21.57 1.43 44.39
CA GLU A 437 20.71 2.56 44.03
C GLU A 437 19.68 2.22 42.93
N HIS A 438 19.56 0.94 42.57
CA HIS A 438 18.66 0.51 41.51
C HIS A 438 17.26 0.17 42.04
N TYR A 439 16.27 0.81 41.45
CA TYR A 439 14.85 0.53 41.70
C TYR A 439 14.25 -0.31 40.58
N ARG A 440 13.57 -1.41 40.93
CA ARG A 440 12.95 -2.35 39.99
C ARG A 440 11.52 -2.67 40.41
N ASN A 441 10.74 -3.22 39.46
CA ASN A 441 9.38 -3.68 39.74
C ASN A 441 9.42 -4.84 40.75
N VAL A 442 8.75 -4.65 41.89
CA VAL A 442 8.71 -5.62 42.98
C VAL A 442 8.02 -6.95 42.60
N ASP A 443 7.16 -6.94 41.59
CA ASP A 443 6.45 -8.12 41.12
C ASP A 443 7.30 -8.98 40.16
N ARG A 444 8.45 -8.45 39.68
CA ARG A 444 9.32 -9.13 38.68
C ARG A 444 10.74 -9.38 39.18
N TYR A 445 11.15 -8.66 40.20
CA TYR A 445 12.52 -8.70 40.73
C TYR A 445 12.48 -8.83 42.25
N ASP A 446 13.51 -9.38 42.83
CA ASP A 446 13.74 -9.38 44.28
C ASP A 446 14.13 -7.95 44.72
N ALA A 447 13.11 -7.12 44.87
CA ALA A 447 13.25 -5.72 45.23
C ALA A 447 12.38 -5.42 46.45
N GLN A 448 12.96 -4.73 47.43
CA GLN A 448 12.30 -4.43 48.72
C GLN A 448 11.63 -3.05 48.66
N SER A 449 10.35 -3.01 49.05
CA SER A 449 9.63 -1.77 49.24
C SER A 449 10.07 -1.08 50.52
N THR A 450 10.24 0.23 50.50
CA THR A 450 10.53 1.03 51.71
C THR A 450 9.27 1.15 52.55
N PRO A 451 9.33 0.81 53.86
CA PRO A 451 8.16 0.96 54.74
C PRO A 451 7.61 2.40 54.77
N GLY A 452 6.31 2.55 54.67
CA GLY A 452 5.64 3.85 54.63
C GLY A 452 5.76 4.62 53.30
N VAL A 453 6.39 4.04 52.27
CA VAL A 453 6.56 4.68 50.94
C VAL A 453 5.92 3.83 49.87
N LEU A 454 5.00 4.40 49.11
CA LEU A 454 4.49 3.84 47.84
C LEU A 454 5.23 4.51 46.70
N ALA A 455 6.16 3.78 46.06
CA ALA A 455 6.88 4.24 44.90
C ALA A 455 6.29 3.60 43.63
N LEU A 456 5.84 4.43 42.69
CA LEU A 456 5.23 4.01 41.41
C LEU A 456 6.01 4.57 40.24
N ARG A 457 6.25 3.75 39.22
CA ARG A 457 6.81 4.16 37.94
C ARG A 457 5.74 4.07 36.88
N ILE A 458 5.54 5.15 36.15
CA ILE A 458 4.55 5.24 35.07
C ILE A 458 5.31 5.11 33.77
N ASP A 459 5.11 4.02 33.02
CA ASP A 459 5.89 3.69 31.82
C ASP A 459 5.29 4.34 30.56
N GLU A 460 4.72 5.55 30.64
CA GLU A 460 4.09 6.31 29.57
C GLU A 460 4.07 7.82 29.89
N SER A 461 3.94 8.69 28.88
CA SER A 461 3.63 10.10 29.07
C SER A 461 2.25 10.27 29.71
N LEU A 462 2.08 11.29 30.56
CA LEU A 462 0.79 11.60 31.19
C LEU A 462 -0.01 12.55 30.32
N LEU A 463 -1.09 12.06 29.75
CA LEU A 463 -1.95 12.77 28.83
C LEU A 463 -3.41 12.65 29.25
N PHE A 464 -4.30 13.45 28.63
CA PHE A 464 -5.75 13.41 28.89
C PHE A 464 -6.33 11.99 28.83
N THR A 465 -5.70 11.08 28.07
CA THR A 465 -6.14 9.69 27.92
C THR A 465 -5.96 8.86 29.18
N ASN A 466 -4.91 9.12 29.97
CA ASN A 466 -4.51 8.26 31.10
C ASN A 466 -4.39 8.99 32.45
N ALA A 467 -4.38 10.31 32.47
CA ALA A 467 -4.15 11.11 33.66
C ALA A 467 -5.12 10.77 34.80
N ARG A 468 -6.42 10.58 34.49
CA ARG A 468 -7.45 10.21 35.51
C ARG A 468 -7.22 8.82 36.10
N ARG A 469 -6.59 7.91 35.33
CA ARG A 469 -6.31 6.55 35.80
C ARG A 469 -5.22 6.54 36.89
N LEU A 470 -4.28 7.48 36.83
CA LEU A 470 -3.22 7.59 37.84
C LEU A 470 -3.80 7.68 39.26
N ALA A 471 -4.79 8.54 39.49
CA ALA A 471 -5.43 8.69 40.80
C ALA A 471 -6.07 7.37 41.26
N SER A 472 -6.73 6.63 40.36
CA SER A 472 -7.34 5.34 40.68
C SER A 472 -6.31 4.27 41.03
N VAL A 473 -5.17 4.23 40.29
CA VAL A 473 -4.07 3.30 40.57
C VAL A 473 -3.42 3.59 41.92
N VAL A 474 -3.16 4.87 42.22
CA VAL A 474 -2.66 5.29 43.56
C VAL A 474 -3.63 4.87 44.66
N ALA A 475 -4.93 5.15 44.49
CA ALA A 475 -5.95 4.79 45.48
C ALA A 475 -6.04 3.27 45.72
N GLN A 476 -5.92 2.45 44.64
CA GLN A 476 -5.90 0.99 44.76
C GLN A 476 -4.70 0.48 45.58
N HIS A 477 -3.51 1.04 45.34
CA HIS A 477 -2.32 0.66 46.11
C HIS A 477 -2.41 1.14 47.57
N LEU A 478 -2.94 2.34 47.85
CA LEU A 478 -3.12 2.84 49.19
C LEU A 478 -4.11 1.99 50.01
N ALA A 479 -5.13 1.42 49.35
CA ALA A 479 -6.06 0.49 50.01
C ALA A 479 -5.38 -0.79 50.53
N THR A 480 -4.29 -1.21 49.88
CA THR A 480 -3.50 -2.40 50.27
C THR A 480 -2.32 -2.06 51.19
N LEU A 481 -1.97 -0.78 51.32
CA LEU A 481 -0.82 -0.27 52.08
C LEU A 481 -1.26 0.87 52.99
N PRO A 482 -2.04 0.61 54.08
CA PRO A 482 -2.65 1.65 54.92
C PRO A 482 -1.63 2.52 55.67
N ASP A 483 -0.43 2.01 55.93
CA ASP A 483 0.63 2.73 56.64
C ASP A 483 1.43 3.70 55.74
N THR A 484 1.01 3.91 54.47
CA THR A 484 1.70 4.78 53.54
C THR A 484 1.62 6.23 53.98
N ARG A 485 2.77 6.88 54.12
CA ARG A 485 2.91 8.32 54.47
C ARG A 485 3.44 9.13 53.28
N ARG A 486 3.96 8.46 52.28
CA ARG A 486 4.60 9.09 51.10
C ARG A 486 4.30 8.33 49.83
N VAL A 487 3.85 9.03 48.83
CA VAL A 487 3.73 8.53 47.45
C VAL A 487 4.83 9.18 46.61
N VAL A 488 5.64 8.37 45.92
CA VAL A 488 6.69 8.83 45.01
C VAL A 488 6.36 8.37 43.61
N LEU A 489 6.19 9.30 42.69
CA LEU A 489 6.02 9.01 41.26
C LEU A 489 7.38 9.16 40.55
N LEU A 490 7.90 8.07 40.04
CA LEU A 490 9.11 8.06 39.21
C LEU A 490 8.76 8.50 37.80
N MET A 491 9.21 9.70 37.41
CA MET A 491 8.84 10.41 36.19
C MET A 491 9.85 10.19 35.05
N SER A 492 10.92 9.42 35.27
CA SER A 492 11.93 9.18 34.23
C SER A 492 11.39 8.64 32.88
N PRO A 493 10.32 7.81 32.83
CA PRO A 493 9.73 7.42 31.56
C PRO A 493 8.74 8.46 30.98
N VAL A 494 8.28 9.42 31.79
CA VAL A 494 7.32 10.46 31.38
C VAL A 494 8.05 11.51 30.54
N ASN A 495 7.71 11.58 29.24
CA ASN A 495 8.36 12.51 28.31
C ASN A 495 7.60 13.83 28.14
N ALA A 496 6.28 13.81 28.41
CA ALA A 496 5.41 14.97 28.30
C ALA A 496 4.23 14.85 29.26
N ILE A 497 3.70 15.98 29.69
CA ILE A 497 2.41 16.11 30.35
C ILE A 497 1.57 17.13 29.59
N ASP A 498 0.27 16.93 29.50
CA ASP A 498 -0.66 17.93 28.98
C ASP A 498 -1.39 18.66 30.14
N TYR A 499 -2.20 19.65 29.78
CA TYR A 499 -2.94 20.41 30.78
C TYR A 499 -3.86 19.53 31.63
N SER A 500 -4.48 18.50 31.05
CA SER A 500 -5.35 17.56 31.78
C SER A 500 -4.56 16.71 32.77
N ALA A 501 -3.34 16.35 32.46
CA ALA A 501 -2.44 15.62 33.35
C ALA A 501 -1.96 16.51 34.49
N LEU A 502 -1.66 17.79 34.23
CA LEU A 502 -1.31 18.75 35.26
C LEU A 502 -2.44 18.91 36.28
N GLU A 503 -3.68 19.10 35.81
CA GLU A 503 -4.86 19.19 36.70
C GLU A 503 -5.09 17.90 37.50
N ALA A 504 -4.90 16.73 36.86
CA ALA A 504 -5.02 15.45 37.57
C ALA A 504 -3.93 15.24 38.63
N LEU A 505 -2.71 15.71 38.40
CA LEU A 505 -1.63 15.69 39.42
C LEU A 505 -1.90 16.65 40.57
N ARG A 506 -2.44 17.85 40.30
CA ARG A 506 -2.86 18.80 41.36
C ARG A 506 -3.96 18.20 42.22
N ALA A 507 -5.02 17.67 41.60
CA ALA A 507 -6.11 17.03 42.33
C ALA A 507 -5.61 15.82 43.15
N LEU A 508 -4.69 15.01 42.60
CA LEU A 508 -4.07 13.91 43.32
C LEU A 508 -3.28 14.41 44.54
N HIS A 509 -2.52 15.50 44.39
CA HIS A 509 -1.78 16.12 45.48
C HIS A 509 -2.71 16.59 46.60
N GLU A 510 -3.82 17.27 46.29
CA GLU A 510 -4.82 17.74 47.27
C GLU A 510 -5.46 16.58 48.04
N VAL A 511 -5.91 15.53 47.30
CA VAL A 511 -6.51 14.33 47.91
C VAL A 511 -5.53 13.58 48.84
N LEU A 512 -4.25 13.55 48.49
CA LEU A 512 -3.22 12.93 49.31
C LEU A 512 -2.89 13.79 50.54
N ALA A 513 -2.83 15.12 50.37
CA ALA A 513 -2.60 16.06 51.47
C ALA A 513 -3.71 16.00 52.52
N GLU A 514 -4.99 15.86 52.13
CA GLU A 514 -6.11 15.65 53.05
C GLU A 514 -5.98 14.39 53.95
N ARG A 515 -5.13 13.45 53.51
CA ARG A 515 -4.83 12.19 54.23
C ARG A 515 -3.47 12.19 54.93
N ASP A 516 -2.82 13.35 55.03
CA ASP A 516 -1.45 13.49 55.56
C ASP A 516 -0.40 12.66 54.79
N ILE A 517 -0.65 12.39 53.50
CA ILE A 517 0.25 11.67 52.61
C ILE A 517 0.97 12.66 51.69
N ARG A 518 2.30 12.68 51.75
CA ARG A 518 3.11 13.51 50.90
C ARG A 518 3.24 12.93 49.49
N LEU A 519 3.07 13.76 48.42
CA LEU A 519 3.34 13.41 47.03
C LEU A 519 4.69 14.01 46.61
N ASP A 520 5.59 13.17 46.13
CA ASP A 520 6.87 13.58 45.57
C ASP A 520 6.97 13.09 44.09
N LEU A 521 7.57 13.94 43.24
CA LEU A 521 7.91 13.61 41.89
C LEU A 521 9.43 13.44 41.80
N SER A 522 9.89 12.29 41.32
CA SER A 522 11.33 11.96 41.20
C SER A 522 11.72 11.85 39.73
N GLU A 523 12.94 12.26 39.41
CA GLU A 523 13.52 12.19 38.04
C GLU A 523 12.67 12.88 36.97
N VAL A 524 12.13 14.06 37.30
CA VAL A 524 11.34 14.85 36.35
C VAL A 524 12.26 15.42 35.27
N LYS A 525 11.90 15.21 34.00
CA LYS A 525 12.66 15.73 32.85
C LYS A 525 12.41 17.22 32.66
N GLY A 526 13.41 17.93 32.08
CA GLY A 526 13.32 19.37 31.81
C GLY A 526 12.00 19.78 31.11
N PRO A 527 11.62 19.16 29.95
CA PRO A 527 10.37 19.50 29.25
C PRO A 527 9.07 19.28 30.04
N VAL A 528 9.13 18.57 31.18
CA VAL A 528 8.00 18.34 32.08
C VAL A 528 8.03 19.31 33.26
N LEU A 529 9.21 19.86 33.60
CA LEU A 529 9.37 20.88 34.64
C LEU A 529 8.95 22.28 34.15
N ASP A 530 9.21 22.59 32.85
CA ASP A 530 8.84 23.84 32.19
C ASP A 530 7.31 23.95 32.01
#